data_af6f8e74dff382085611fdd29226aea1
#
_entry.id   af6f8e74dff382085611fdd29226aea1
#
_cell.length_a   1.000
_cell.length_b   1.000
_cell.length_c   1.000
_cell.angle_alpha   90.00
_cell.angle_beta   90.00
_cell.angle_gamma   90.00
#
_symmetry.space_group_name_H-M   'P 1'
#
loop_
_entity.id
_entity.type
_entity.pdbx_description
1 polymer ?
#
loop_
_entity_poly.entity_id
_entity_poly.type
_entity_poly.pdbx_seq_one_letter_code
_entity_poly.pdbx_strand_id
1 'polypeptide(L)'
;KIMLSIIFLWGLILFFSVPLGLLVLNIFKVNFLSRSFDKFIISFWIGISIVALIQLFLSGWFVMNFWFPVVFSLFSLFLLKNNLIKSDLSQWWKNLFFQKSIFVGGIILLLSSIFYMLNSPIVWDDTGGYHIGNIEWLSQYGITYGIALIHNRLGILSSWNTVIATLNHGLFEHSI
;
A
#
# COMPACT_ATOMS: atom_id res chain seq x y z
N LYS A 1 17.22 11.85 1.24
CA LYS A 1 16.97 10.45 1.69
C LYS A 1 15.47 10.17 1.77
N ILE A 2 14.69 10.95 2.51
CA ILE A 2 13.24 10.76 2.76
C ILE A 2 12.43 10.64 1.45
N MET A 3 12.65 11.54 0.49
CA MET A 3 11.93 11.52 -0.79
C MET A 3 12.15 10.20 -1.58
N LEU A 4 13.36 9.67 -1.60
CA LEU A 4 13.68 8.40 -2.26
C LEU A 4 12.99 7.21 -1.57
N SER A 5 12.95 7.24 -0.23
CA SER A 5 12.25 6.22 0.56
C SER A 5 10.76 6.20 0.27
N ILE A 6 10.10 7.36 0.18
CA ILE A 6 8.67 7.47 -0.14
C ILE A 6 8.38 6.92 -1.54
N ILE A 7 9.17 7.29 -2.54
CA ILE A 7 9.00 6.79 -3.91
C ILE A 7 9.15 5.27 -3.95
N PHE A 8 10.15 4.74 -3.25
CA PHE A 8 10.38 3.30 -3.17
C PHE A 8 9.23 2.57 -2.47
N LEU A 9 8.72 3.12 -1.36
CA LEU A 9 7.57 2.56 -0.64
C LEU A 9 6.31 2.50 -1.52
N TRP A 10 5.98 3.58 -2.21
CA TRP A 10 4.85 3.58 -3.14
C TRP A 10 5.06 2.61 -4.31
N GLY A 11 6.29 2.53 -4.84
CA GLY A 11 6.66 1.52 -5.84
C GLY A 11 6.43 0.10 -5.32
N LEU A 12 6.82 -0.18 -4.08
CA LEU A 12 6.63 -1.48 -3.44
C LEU A 12 5.15 -1.80 -3.23
N ILE A 13 4.37 -0.83 -2.74
CA ILE A 13 2.91 -0.97 -2.56
C ILE A 13 2.24 -1.27 -3.92
N LEU A 14 2.55 -0.53 -4.95
CA LEU A 14 2.03 -0.78 -6.31
C LEU A 14 2.44 -2.18 -6.81
N PHE A 15 3.68 -2.57 -6.56
CA PHE A 15 4.24 -3.83 -7.03
C PHE A 15 3.50 -5.05 -6.49
N PHE A 16 3.10 -5.06 -5.22
CA PHE A 16 2.35 -6.19 -4.69
C PHE A 16 0.83 -6.03 -4.82
N SER A 17 0.29 -4.81 -4.85
CA SER A 17 -1.15 -4.59 -4.91
C SER A 17 -1.72 -4.80 -6.32
N VAL A 18 -1.09 -4.25 -7.36
CA VAL A 18 -1.65 -4.29 -8.72
C VAL A 18 -1.77 -5.72 -9.27
N PRO A 19 -0.76 -6.60 -9.20
CA PRO A 19 -0.90 -7.98 -9.68
C PRO A 19 -1.98 -8.76 -8.93
N LEU A 20 -2.10 -8.54 -7.61
CA LEU A 20 -3.12 -9.18 -6.79
C LEU A 20 -4.53 -8.72 -7.18
N GLY A 21 -4.73 -7.43 -7.38
CA GLY A 21 -6.01 -6.90 -7.85
C GLY A 21 -6.37 -7.36 -9.28
N LEU A 22 -5.39 -7.44 -10.18
CA LEU A 22 -5.58 -8.01 -11.53
C LEU A 22 -5.99 -9.48 -11.47
N LEU A 23 -5.40 -10.25 -10.56
CA LEU A 23 -5.79 -11.65 -10.32
C LEU A 23 -7.29 -11.72 -9.98
N VAL A 24 -7.75 -10.90 -9.05
CA VAL A 24 -9.16 -10.86 -8.63
C VAL A 24 -10.07 -10.47 -9.79
N LEU A 25 -9.74 -9.39 -10.52
CA LEU A 25 -10.53 -8.97 -11.69
C LEU A 25 -10.62 -10.07 -12.75
N ASN A 26 -9.54 -10.83 -12.96
CA ASN A 26 -9.53 -11.92 -13.91
C ASN A 26 -10.33 -13.14 -13.43
N ILE A 27 -10.30 -13.47 -12.12
CA ILE A 27 -11.12 -14.52 -11.52
C ILE A 27 -12.61 -14.21 -11.70
N PHE A 28 -13.01 -12.96 -11.42
CA PHE A 28 -14.40 -12.53 -11.56
C PHE A 28 -14.80 -12.16 -12.99
N LYS A 29 -13.90 -12.35 -13.98
CA LYS A 29 -14.12 -12.07 -15.41
C LYS A 29 -14.70 -10.67 -15.65
N VAL A 30 -14.17 -9.66 -14.97
CA VAL A 30 -14.63 -8.27 -15.06
C VAL A 30 -14.21 -7.69 -16.40
N ASN A 31 -15.13 -7.68 -17.39
CA ASN A 31 -14.86 -7.27 -18.77
C ASN A 31 -15.37 -5.85 -19.11
N PHE A 32 -16.08 -5.19 -18.18
CA PHE A 32 -16.64 -3.86 -18.43
C PHE A 32 -15.60 -2.72 -18.36
N LEU A 33 -14.40 -3.01 -17.86
CA LEU A 33 -13.30 -2.04 -17.78
C LEU A 33 -12.53 -2.02 -19.12
N SER A 34 -13.03 -1.24 -20.06
CA SER A 34 -12.43 -1.15 -21.41
C SER A 34 -11.13 -0.36 -21.45
N ARG A 35 -10.94 0.58 -20.52
CA ARG A 35 -9.74 1.42 -20.44
C ARG A 35 -8.69 0.77 -19.54
N SER A 36 -7.48 0.59 -20.06
CA SER A 36 -6.36 0.01 -19.31
C SER A 36 -6.04 0.79 -18.02
N PHE A 37 -6.24 2.10 -18.02
CA PHE A 37 -5.97 2.94 -16.87
C PHE A 37 -6.99 2.70 -15.74
N ASP A 38 -8.29 2.59 -16.07
CA ASP A 38 -9.33 2.31 -15.07
C ASP A 38 -9.10 0.92 -14.45
N LYS A 39 -8.76 -0.06 -15.30
CA LYS A 39 -8.42 -1.41 -14.84
C LYS A 39 -7.22 -1.40 -13.89
N PHE A 40 -6.20 -0.59 -14.15
CA PHE A 40 -5.04 -0.44 -13.28
C PHE A 40 -5.42 0.17 -11.93
N ILE A 41 -6.15 1.30 -11.91
CA ILE A 41 -6.56 1.97 -10.66
C ILE A 41 -7.43 1.04 -9.81
N ILE A 42 -8.43 0.39 -10.42
CA ILE A 42 -9.32 -0.51 -9.69
C ILE A 42 -8.55 -1.71 -9.16
N SER A 43 -7.60 -2.25 -9.94
CA SER A 43 -6.72 -3.33 -9.49
C SER A 43 -5.88 -2.91 -8.30
N PHE A 44 -5.33 -1.70 -8.31
CA PHE A 44 -4.57 -1.18 -7.17
C PHE A 44 -5.42 -1.14 -5.89
N TRP A 45 -6.63 -0.56 -5.97
CA TRP A 45 -7.50 -0.44 -4.80
C TRP A 45 -7.99 -1.79 -4.29
N ILE A 46 -8.36 -2.71 -5.17
CA ILE A 46 -8.74 -4.07 -4.78
C ILE A 46 -7.56 -4.78 -4.12
N GLY A 47 -6.39 -4.72 -4.74
CA GLY A 47 -5.21 -5.40 -4.24
C GLY A 47 -4.76 -4.89 -2.88
N ILE A 48 -4.66 -3.57 -2.69
CA ILE A 48 -4.27 -3.01 -1.40
C ILE A 48 -5.31 -3.28 -0.30
N SER A 49 -6.60 -3.27 -0.64
CA SER A 49 -7.66 -3.63 0.31
C SER A 49 -7.53 -5.09 0.77
N ILE A 50 -7.24 -6.02 -0.14
CA ILE A 50 -7.03 -7.42 0.20
C ILE A 50 -5.80 -7.60 1.09
N VAL A 51 -4.68 -6.94 0.74
CA VAL A 51 -3.47 -6.97 1.56
C VAL A 51 -3.77 -6.44 2.96
N ALA A 52 -4.45 -5.30 3.06
CA ALA A 52 -4.82 -4.69 4.34
C ALA A 52 -5.72 -5.61 5.19
N LEU A 53 -6.71 -6.29 4.57
CA LEU A 53 -7.57 -7.24 5.27
C LEU A 53 -6.81 -8.49 5.73
N ILE A 54 -5.93 -9.03 4.89
CA ILE A 54 -5.09 -10.17 5.26
C ILE A 54 -4.17 -9.81 6.42
N GLN A 55 -3.52 -8.66 6.36
CA GLN A 55 -2.63 -8.19 7.43
C GLN A 55 -3.41 -7.91 8.71
N LEU A 56 -4.60 -7.31 8.63
CA LEU A 56 -5.46 -7.11 9.78
C LEU A 56 -5.83 -8.43 10.45
N PHE A 57 -6.20 -9.43 9.67
CA PHE A 57 -6.49 -10.76 10.18
C PHE A 57 -5.27 -11.40 10.83
N LEU A 58 -4.12 -11.35 10.17
CA LEU A 58 -2.88 -11.97 10.65
C LEU A 58 -2.27 -11.22 11.85
N SER A 59 -2.56 -9.94 12.02
CA SER A 59 -2.04 -9.14 13.14
C SER A 59 -2.53 -9.64 14.52
N GLY A 60 -3.59 -10.45 14.55
CA GLY A 60 -4.05 -11.14 15.76
C GLY A 60 -3.10 -12.23 16.28
N TRP A 61 -2.20 -12.72 15.43
CA TRP A 61 -1.26 -13.79 15.78
C TRP A 61 0.20 -13.43 15.52
N PHE A 62 0.45 -12.48 14.63
CA PHE A 62 1.80 -12.12 14.20
C PHE A 62 2.06 -10.63 14.37
N VAL A 63 3.28 -10.32 14.70
CA VAL A 63 3.81 -8.95 14.71
C VAL A 63 3.89 -8.42 13.27
N MET A 64 3.42 -7.20 13.05
CA MET A 64 3.42 -6.56 11.73
C MET A 64 4.81 -6.04 11.37
N ASN A 65 5.64 -6.89 10.80
CA ASN A 65 7.03 -6.62 10.49
C ASN A 65 7.32 -6.64 8.98
N PHE A 66 8.58 -6.37 8.62
CA PHE A 66 9.04 -6.29 7.23
C PHE A 66 8.90 -7.59 6.41
N TRP A 67 8.68 -8.74 7.01
CA TRP A 67 8.48 -9.99 6.28
C TRP A 67 7.19 -9.99 5.46
N PHE A 68 6.16 -9.26 5.89
CA PHE A 68 4.90 -9.18 5.16
C PHE A 68 5.06 -8.59 3.74
N PRO A 69 5.64 -7.37 3.56
CA PRO A 69 5.88 -6.85 2.21
C PRO A 69 6.82 -7.74 1.39
N VAL A 70 7.77 -8.45 2.00
CA VAL A 70 8.62 -9.43 1.30
C VAL A 70 7.77 -10.59 0.77
N VAL A 71 6.92 -11.19 1.60
CA VAL A 71 6.05 -12.30 1.20
C VAL A 71 5.08 -11.86 0.09
N PHE A 72 4.43 -10.70 0.23
CA PHE A 72 3.55 -10.18 -0.80
C PHE A 72 4.29 -9.87 -2.10
N SER A 73 5.53 -9.38 -2.02
CA SER A 73 6.37 -9.14 -3.20
C SER A 73 6.74 -10.44 -3.91
N LEU A 74 7.12 -11.48 -3.17
CA LEU A 74 7.39 -12.81 -3.73
C LEU A 74 6.14 -13.43 -4.37
N PHE A 75 4.98 -13.27 -3.71
CA PHE A 75 3.71 -13.70 -4.29
C PHE A 75 3.39 -12.95 -5.59
N SER A 76 3.63 -11.65 -5.64
CA SER A 76 3.47 -10.85 -6.86
C SER A 76 4.40 -11.30 -7.98
N LEU A 77 5.65 -11.62 -7.69
CA LEU A 77 6.57 -12.21 -8.66
C LEU A 77 6.02 -13.54 -9.23
N PHE A 78 5.41 -14.35 -8.38
CA PHE A 78 4.73 -15.57 -8.84
C PHE A 78 3.54 -15.24 -9.74
N LEU A 79 2.71 -14.27 -9.39
CA LEU A 79 1.56 -13.83 -10.20
C LEU A 79 1.98 -13.29 -11.57
N LEU A 80 3.15 -12.65 -11.69
CA LEU A 80 3.69 -12.16 -12.97
C LEU A 80 4.04 -13.27 -13.95
N LYS A 81 4.08 -14.54 -13.52
CA LYS A 81 4.19 -15.69 -14.45
C LYS A 81 2.89 -15.95 -15.21
N ASN A 82 1.76 -15.44 -14.71
CA ASN A 82 0.47 -15.57 -15.38
C ASN A 82 0.43 -14.67 -16.63
N ASN A 83 0.21 -15.27 -17.81
CA ASN A 83 0.19 -14.56 -19.08
C ASN A 83 -0.88 -13.47 -19.17
N LEU A 84 -2.04 -13.64 -18.53
CA LEU A 84 -3.11 -12.64 -18.51
C LEU A 84 -2.68 -11.40 -17.74
N ILE A 85 -2.11 -11.58 -16.54
CA ILE A 85 -1.61 -10.47 -15.71
C ILE A 85 -0.47 -9.75 -16.43
N LYS A 86 0.45 -10.50 -17.01
CA LYS A 86 1.58 -9.94 -17.77
C LYS A 86 1.10 -9.14 -18.98
N SER A 87 0.10 -9.63 -19.72
CA SER A 87 -0.47 -8.92 -20.89
C SER A 87 -1.16 -7.63 -20.48
N ASP A 88 -1.95 -7.65 -19.40
CA ASP A 88 -2.63 -6.46 -18.85
C ASP A 88 -1.63 -5.37 -18.45
N LEU A 89 -0.59 -5.74 -17.71
CA LEU A 89 0.48 -4.81 -17.32
C LEU A 89 1.27 -4.27 -18.51
N SER A 90 1.59 -5.12 -19.51
CA SER A 90 2.28 -4.70 -20.72
C SER A 90 1.43 -3.71 -21.53
N GLN A 91 0.12 -3.97 -21.65
CA GLN A 91 -0.80 -3.09 -22.36
C GLN A 91 -0.94 -1.75 -21.64
N TRP A 92 -1.06 -1.76 -20.29
CA TRP A 92 -1.09 -0.55 -19.51
C TRP A 92 0.18 0.28 -19.69
N TRP A 93 1.35 -0.37 -19.61
CA TRP A 93 2.64 0.30 -19.78
C TRP A 93 2.78 0.95 -21.17
N LYS A 94 2.42 0.23 -22.24
CA LYS A 94 2.41 0.79 -23.59
C LYS A 94 1.50 2.00 -23.72
N ASN A 95 0.27 1.91 -23.20
CA ASN A 95 -0.70 3.01 -23.26
C ASN A 95 -0.24 4.24 -22.47
N LEU A 96 0.42 4.05 -21.34
CA LEU A 96 0.97 5.13 -20.52
C LEU A 96 2.01 5.95 -21.30
N PHE A 97 2.91 5.28 -22.01
CA PHE A 97 3.95 5.96 -22.82
C PHE A 97 3.40 6.65 -24.07
N PHE A 98 2.30 6.15 -24.65
CA PHE A 98 1.65 6.80 -25.78
C PHE A 98 0.89 8.08 -25.40
N GLN A 99 0.45 8.22 -24.17
CA GLN A 99 -0.27 9.40 -23.68
C GLN A 99 0.65 10.34 -22.89
N LYS A 100 1.68 10.88 -23.56
CA LYS A 100 2.73 11.73 -22.94
C LYS A 100 2.20 12.84 -22.03
N SER A 101 1.10 13.50 -22.39
CA SER A 101 0.55 14.62 -21.59
C SER A 101 -0.05 14.19 -20.26
N ILE A 102 -0.77 13.05 -20.22
CA ILE A 102 -1.34 12.50 -18.99
C ILE A 102 -0.23 11.99 -18.07
N PHE A 103 0.80 11.37 -18.64
CA PHE A 103 1.95 10.89 -17.89
C PHE A 103 2.71 12.04 -17.22
N VAL A 104 3.02 13.08 -17.97
CA VAL A 104 3.69 14.29 -17.43
C VAL A 104 2.83 14.96 -16.36
N GLY A 105 1.52 15.12 -16.60
CA GLY A 105 0.58 15.65 -15.62
C GLY A 105 0.52 14.80 -14.34
N GLY A 106 0.49 13.48 -14.47
CA GLY A 106 0.52 12.55 -13.34
C GLY A 106 1.81 12.66 -12.52
N ILE A 107 2.96 12.75 -13.17
CA ILE A 107 4.25 12.97 -12.49
C ILE A 107 4.25 14.31 -11.74
N ILE A 108 3.79 15.38 -12.35
CA ILE A 108 3.74 16.70 -11.71
C ILE A 108 2.84 16.67 -10.48
N LEU A 109 1.66 16.06 -10.56
CA LEU A 109 0.75 15.90 -9.42
C LEU A 109 1.38 15.08 -8.31
N LEU A 110 2.05 13.97 -8.65
CA LEU A 110 2.71 13.11 -7.68
C LEU A 110 3.86 13.83 -6.98
N LEU A 111 4.70 14.53 -7.73
CA LEU A 111 5.80 15.32 -7.17
C LEU A 111 5.28 16.48 -6.31
N SER A 112 4.20 17.15 -6.73
CA SER A 112 3.56 18.21 -5.96
C SER A 112 2.99 17.68 -4.65
N SER A 113 2.35 16.51 -4.67
CA SER A 113 1.79 15.88 -3.47
C SER A 113 2.89 15.47 -2.49
N ILE A 114 3.98 14.88 -3.00
CA ILE A 114 5.15 14.52 -2.18
C ILE A 114 5.77 15.79 -1.58
N PHE A 115 5.95 16.84 -2.37
CA PHE A 115 6.50 18.10 -1.90
C PHE A 115 5.62 18.74 -0.82
N TYR A 116 4.31 18.72 -1.01
CA TYR A 116 3.35 19.20 0.00
C TYR A 116 3.45 18.41 1.30
N MET A 117 3.46 17.07 1.22
CA MET A 117 3.57 16.20 2.40
C MET A 117 4.87 16.41 3.17
N LEU A 118 6.00 16.59 2.47
CA LEU A 118 7.31 16.79 3.09
C LEU A 118 7.43 18.16 3.80
N ASN A 119 6.68 19.16 3.36
CA ASN A 119 6.72 20.51 3.94
C ASN A 119 5.56 20.80 4.91
N SER A 120 4.56 19.90 4.99
CA SER A 120 3.45 20.08 5.92
C SER A 120 3.88 19.65 7.33
N PRO A 121 3.79 20.54 8.33
CA PRO A 121 3.99 20.12 9.71
C PRO A 121 2.91 19.10 10.07
N ILE A 122 3.23 18.19 11.01
CA ILE A 122 2.24 17.30 11.62
C ILE A 122 1.29 18.21 12.44
N VAL A 123 0.18 18.59 11.83
CA VAL A 123 -0.74 19.61 12.38
C VAL A 123 -1.78 19.02 13.31
N TRP A 124 -1.97 17.70 13.26
CA TRP A 124 -3.04 17.04 14.01
C TRP A 124 -2.48 16.40 15.28
N ASP A 125 -2.95 16.84 16.43
CA ASP A 125 -2.65 16.25 17.74
C ASP A 125 -2.93 14.74 17.75
N ASP A 126 -3.95 14.30 17.01
CA ASP A 126 -4.33 12.91 16.86
C ASP A 126 -3.26 12.07 16.15
N THR A 127 -2.51 12.61 15.19
CA THR A 127 -1.45 11.89 14.47
C THR A 127 -0.30 11.53 15.41
N GLY A 128 0.18 12.48 16.21
CA GLY A 128 1.21 12.23 17.22
C GLY A 128 0.67 11.47 18.43
N GLY A 129 -0.61 11.72 18.79
CA GLY A 129 -1.21 11.18 20.01
C GLY A 129 -1.49 9.68 19.97
N TYR A 130 -2.00 9.14 18.85
CA TYR A 130 -2.37 7.72 18.80
C TYR A 130 -2.12 7.01 17.47
N HIS A 131 -2.11 7.71 16.33
CA HIS A 131 -1.89 7.02 15.03
C HIS A 131 -0.48 6.45 14.93
N ILE A 132 0.55 7.24 15.24
CA ILE A 132 1.94 6.79 15.26
C ILE A 132 2.11 5.71 16.31
N GLY A 133 1.58 5.93 17.53
CA GLY A 133 1.63 4.96 18.61
C GLY A 133 1.00 3.61 18.23
N ASN A 134 -0.14 3.61 17.52
CA ASN A 134 -0.77 2.39 17.02
C ASN A 134 0.10 1.65 15.99
N ILE A 135 0.74 2.39 15.09
CA ILE A 135 1.63 1.81 14.07
C ILE A 135 2.85 1.17 14.73
N GLU A 136 3.50 1.87 15.65
CA GLU A 136 4.65 1.37 16.40
C GLU A 136 4.28 0.15 17.25
N TRP A 137 3.13 0.20 17.92
CA TRP A 137 2.65 -0.92 18.71
C TRP A 137 2.41 -2.16 17.87
N LEU A 138 1.73 -2.02 16.72
CA LEU A 138 1.48 -3.11 15.78
C LEU A 138 2.77 -3.69 15.22
N SER A 139 3.77 -2.83 14.99
CA SER A 139 5.08 -3.26 14.46
C SER A 139 5.93 -4.03 15.47
N GLN A 140 5.69 -3.82 16.77
CA GLN A 140 6.46 -4.45 17.85
C GLN A 140 5.73 -5.63 18.50
N TYR A 141 4.42 -5.54 18.67
CA TYR A 141 3.65 -6.48 19.49
C TYR A 141 2.47 -7.13 18.75
N GLY A 142 2.09 -6.64 17.57
CA GLY A 142 0.84 -7.05 16.92
C GLY A 142 -0.39 -6.54 17.66
N ILE A 143 -1.54 -7.19 17.48
CA ILE A 143 -2.77 -6.85 18.24
C ILE A 143 -2.62 -7.33 19.67
N THR A 144 -2.68 -6.38 20.59
CA THR A 144 -2.64 -6.66 22.03
C THR A 144 -4.03 -6.51 22.64
N TYR A 145 -4.56 -7.60 23.17
CA TYR A 145 -5.86 -7.58 23.85
C TYR A 145 -5.79 -6.73 25.12
N GLY A 146 -6.79 -5.86 25.30
CA GLY A 146 -6.89 -5.02 26.49
C GLY A 146 -6.15 -3.68 26.37
N ILE A 147 -5.47 -3.37 25.29
CA ILE A 147 -4.76 -2.09 25.09
C ILE A 147 -5.72 -0.90 25.19
N ALA A 148 -6.99 -1.07 24.82
CA ALA A 148 -8.03 -0.06 25.00
C ALA A 148 -8.28 0.32 26.45
N LEU A 149 -7.93 -0.53 27.42
CA LEU A 149 -8.02 -0.24 28.86
C LEU A 149 -6.92 0.75 29.31
N ILE A 150 -5.80 0.79 28.60
CA ILE A 150 -4.72 1.76 28.86
C ILE A 150 -5.10 3.10 28.23
N HIS A 151 -5.50 3.07 26.96
CA HIS A 151 -5.95 4.24 26.23
C HIS A 151 -6.96 3.80 25.16
N ASN A 152 -8.20 4.30 25.24
CA ASN A 152 -9.30 3.87 24.38
C ASN A 152 -9.01 4.07 22.87
N ARG A 153 -8.27 5.11 22.50
CA ARG A 153 -7.90 5.37 21.10
C ARG A 153 -6.88 4.37 20.54
N LEU A 154 -6.04 3.74 21.38
CA LEU A 154 -5.14 2.66 20.95
C LEU A 154 -5.90 1.39 20.59
N GLY A 155 -7.13 1.23 21.09
CA GLY A 155 -8.02 0.14 20.70
C GLY A 155 -8.69 0.30 19.34
N ILE A 156 -8.57 1.47 18.71
CA ILE A 156 -9.13 1.74 17.37
C ILE A 156 -8.14 1.25 16.33
N LEU A 157 -8.37 0.02 15.84
CA LEU A 157 -7.52 -0.59 14.83
C LEU A 157 -8.08 -0.36 13.42
N SER A 158 -7.23 0.14 12.54
CA SER A 158 -7.51 0.24 11.10
C SER A 158 -6.69 -0.77 10.33
N SER A 159 -7.27 -1.39 9.29
CA SER A 159 -6.53 -2.25 8.37
C SER A 159 -5.40 -1.49 7.66
N TRP A 160 -5.54 -0.18 7.50
CA TRP A 160 -4.48 0.67 6.95
C TRP A 160 -3.28 0.78 7.90
N ASN A 161 -3.52 0.85 9.21
CA ASN A 161 -2.44 0.88 10.21
C ASN A 161 -1.58 -0.39 10.14
N THR A 162 -2.16 -1.54 9.83
CA THR A 162 -1.38 -2.78 9.68
C THR A 162 -0.46 -2.74 8.46
N VAL A 163 -0.92 -2.18 7.33
CA VAL A 163 -0.08 -2.00 6.14
C VAL A 163 1.09 -1.06 6.44
N ILE A 164 0.82 0.08 7.09
CA ILE A 164 1.86 1.04 7.43
C ILE A 164 2.84 0.43 8.43
N ALA A 165 2.37 -0.29 9.44
CA ALA A 165 3.21 -0.95 10.44
C ALA A 165 4.23 -1.91 9.80
N THR A 166 3.81 -2.68 8.78
CA THR A 166 4.73 -3.60 8.08
C THR A 166 5.77 -2.88 7.22
N LEU A 167 5.53 -1.64 6.84
CA LEU A 167 6.44 -0.82 6.05
C LEU A 167 7.31 0.11 6.91
N ASN A 168 6.94 0.34 8.18
CA ASN A 168 7.65 1.23 9.11
C ASN A 168 8.82 0.52 9.80
N HIS A 169 9.79 0.02 9.02
CA HIS A 169 10.96 -0.68 9.54
C HIS A 169 12.24 -0.29 8.82
N GLY A 170 13.35 -0.27 9.56
CA GLY A 170 14.70 -0.08 9.03
C GLY A 170 14.88 1.24 8.29
N LEU A 171 15.16 1.18 6.98
CA LEU A 171 15.38 2.38 6.15
C LEU A 171 14.13 3.27 6.00
N PHE A 172 12.95 2.73 6.31
CA PHE A 172 11.65 3.40 6.17
C PHE A 172 11.05 3.82 7.50
N GLU A 173 11.73 3.52 8.60
CA GLU A 173 11.32 3.92 9.94
C GLU A 173 11.18 5.45 10.00
N HIS A 174 10.04 5.91 10.49
CA HIS A 174 9.64 7.33 10.51
C HIS A 174 9.57 8.03 9.14
N SER A 175 9.46 7.27 8.04
CA SER A 175 9.30 7.83 6.68
C SER A 175 7.82 7.90 6.23
N ILE A 176 6.91 7.44 7.08
CA ILE A 176 5.47 7.36 6.79
C ILE A 176 4.70 8.21 7.77
#